data_1dd528fe46e9c6937401a17a0127e3f1
#
_entry.id   1dd528fe46e9c6937401a17a0127e3f1
#
_cell.length_a   1.000
_cell.length_b   1.000
_cell.length_c   1.000
_cell.angle_alpha   90.00
_cell.angle_beta   90.00
_cell.angle_gamma   90.00
#
_symmetry.space_group_name_H-M   'P 1'
#
loop_
_entity.id
_entity.type
_entity.pdbx_description
1 polymer ?
#
loop_
_entity_poly.entity_id
_entity_poly.type
_entity_poly.pdbx_seq_one_letter_code
_entity_poly.pdbx_strand_id
1 'polypeptide(L)'
;LTTLVRANIDPTGQARMFERMQQAYRFTRRPPEFLLTHPLSESRISDAKNQARSITDVAPIDPEQELDFQIARIRAEQAFTVNTAFAVTKFRKAVNDKPDDLARNYGLALALSRNGDHAEAVDRARRLYRHDPASVLYISAYADVLIEAGRLDQAKDLLSGALLYYPDSYPLSMLLAQALINEERFGEANAIYKQLSKQRPHDTLVWFQLAETSGLAGNVTEVHLARAEYFYLNGASHRAIQHLEYAKNLVAGGNQQLHAKLTQRIQDLRTEIRASQG
;
A
#
# COMPACT_ATOMS: atom_id res chain seq x y z
N LEU A 1 22.13 -1.66 -18.40
CA LEU A 1 22.32 -0.20 -18.42
C LEU A 1 21.57 0.49 -19.57
N THR A 2 21.61 -0.04 -20.78
CA THR A 2 20.93 0.55 -21.97
C THR A 2 19.44 0.82 -21.72
N THR A 3 18.75 -0.07 -21.01
CA THR A 3 17.33 0.10 -20.66
C THR A 3 17.11 1.27 -19.72
N LEU A 4 17.97 1.44 -18.71
CA LEU A 4 17.91 2.57 -17.78
C LEU A 4 18.08 3.89 -18.50
N VAL A 5 19.10 3.97 -19.36
CA VAL A 5 19.37 5.19 -20.17
C VAL A 5 18.19 5.53 -21.08
N ARG A 6 17.63 4.54 -21.79
CA ARG A 6 16.43 4.75 -22.62
C ARG A 6 15.21 5.20 -21.82
N ALA A 7 15.11 4.80 -20.58
CA ALA A 7 14.07 5.21 -19.66
C ALA A 7 14.41 6.51 -18.91
N ASN A 8 15.49 7.18 -19.27
CA ASN A 8 15.99 8.40 -18.60
C ASN A 8 16.24 8.20 -17.09
N ILE A 9 16.70 7.01 -16.70
CA ILE A 9 17.04 6.65 -15.32
C ILE A 9 18.57 6.67 -15.16
N ASP A 10 19.05 7.23 -14.05
CA ASP A 10 20.48 7.29 -13.72
C ASP A 10 21.12 5.89 -13.72
N PRO A 11 22.03 5.60 -14.69
CA PRO A 11 22.65 4.29 -14.83
C PRO A 11 23.55 3.91 -13.65
N THR A 12 24.03 4.89 -12.85
CA THR A 12 24.83 4.62 -11.64
C THR A 12 24.01 3.91 -10.56
N GLY A 13 22.68 4.01 -10.62
CA GLY A 13 21.75 3.33 -9.73
C GLY A 13 21.93 1.82 -9.71
N GLN A 14 22.27 1.20 -10.84
CA GLN A 14 22.51 -0.24 -10.91
C GLN A 14 23.75 -0.66 -10.11
N ALA A 15 24.82 0.08 -10.20
CA ALA A 15 26.03 -0.19 -9.41
C ALA A 15 25.76 -0.01 -7.91
N ARG A 16 25.07 1.07 -7.53
CA ARG A 16 24.65 1.31 -6.13
C ARG A 16 23.74 0.22 -5.59
N MET A 17 22.82 -0.31 -6.41
CA MET A 17 21.98 -1.45 -6.04
C MET A 17 22.82 -2.68 -5.73
N PHE A 18 23.76 -3.04 -6.60
CA PHE A 18 24.65 -4.18 -6.41
C PHE A 18 25.52 -4.04 -5.16
N GLU A 19 26.05 -2.84 -4.90
CA GLU A 19 26.82 -2.55 -3.67
C GLU A 19 25.97 -2.76 -2.40
N ARG A 20 24.73 -2.26 -2.40
CA ARG A 20 23.81 -2.45 -1.25
C ARG A 20 23.46 -3.92 -1.04
N MET A 21 23.21 -4.65 -2.11
CA MET A 21 22.98 -6.10 -2.03
C MET A 21 24.23 -6.82 -1.50
N GLN A 22 25.42 -6.46 -1.94
CA GLN A 22 26.68 -7.03 -1.42
C GLN A 22 26.85 -6.72 0.07
N GLN A 23 26.55 -5.50 0.51
CA GLN A 23 26.60 -5.12 1.92
C GLN A 23 25.59 -5.88 2.78
N ALA A 24 24.37 -6.07 2.30
CA ALA A 24 23.32 -6.83 3.00
C ALA A 24 23.74 -8.30 3.24
N TYR A 25 24.49 -8.89 2.30
CA TYR A 25 24.99 -10.26 2.40
C TYR A 25 26.32 -10.40 3.17
N ARG A 26 26.93 -9.31 3.61
CA ARG A 26 28.27 -9.36 4.30
C ARG A 26 28.28 -10.20 5.57
N PHE A 27 27.13 -10.28 6.25
CA PHE A 27 26.99 -10.96 7.54
C PHE A 27 26.24 -12.29 7.45
N THR A 28 25.88 -12.74 6.25
CA THR A 28 25.25 -14.02 6.03
C THR A 28 26.28 -15.03 5.47
N ARG A 29 26.22 -16.32 5.92
CA ARG A 29 27.02 -17.38 5.29
C ARG A 29 26.65 -17.45 3.81
N ARG A 30 27.55 -17.01 2.94
CA ARG A 30 27.38 -17.13 1.50
C ARG A 30 27.52 -18.59 1.06
N PRO A 31 26.56 -19.14 0.33
CA PRO A 31 26.83 -20.31 -0.49
C PRO A 31 27.90 -19.97 -1.53
N PRO A 32 28.73 -20.93 -1.98
CA PRO A 32 29.66 -20.73 -3.08
C PRO A 32 28.96 -20.09 -4.29
N GLU A 33 29.66 -19.20 -4.99
CA GLU A 33 29.10 -18.37 -6.07
C GLU A 33 28.43 -19.19 -7.19
N PHE A 34 28.94 -20.39 -7.46
CA PHE A 34 28.40 -21.29 -8.46
C PHE A 34 27.04 -21.93 -8.08
N LEU A 35 26.63 -21.85 -6.80
CA LEU A 35 25.33 -22.28 -6.31
C LEU A 35 24.26 -21.18 -6.34
N LEU A 36 24.66 -19.96 -6.68
CA LEU A 36 23.75 -18.82 -6.75
C LEU A 36 23.24 -18.66 -8.18
N THR A 37 21.93 -18.61 -8.36
CA THR A 37 21.31 -18.33 -9.66
C THR A 37 21.64 -16.92 -10.19
N HIS A 38 21.99 -15.99 -9.28
CA HIS A 38 22.36 -14.60 -9.59
C HIS A 38 23.53 -14.14 -8.71
N PRO A 39 24.76 -14.61 -8.97
CA PRO A 39 25.92 -14.21 -8.16
C PRO A 39 26.22 -12.73 -8.34
N LEU A 40 26.37 -12.00 -7.22
CA LEU A 40 26.85 -10.62 -7.19
C LEU A 40 28.37 -10.64 -7.08
N SER A 41 29.06 -10.77 -8.20
CA SER A 41 30.52 -10.71 -8.22
C SER A 41 31.01 -9.25 -8.18
N GLU A 42 32.20 -9.06 -7.63
CA GLU A 42 32.86 -7.74 -7.64
C GLU A 42 33.09 -7.24 -9.08
N SER A 43 33.29 -8.17 -10.03
CA SER A 43 33.40 -7.86 -11.45
C SER A 43 32.13 -7.18 -11.98
N ARG A 44 30.94 -7.70 -11.66
CA ARG A 44 29.67 -7.10 -12.10
C ARG A 44 29.45 -5.69 -11.55
N ILE A 45 29.87 -5.44 -10.30
CA ILE A 45 29.83 -4.09 -9.71
C ILE A 45 30.78 -3.16 -10.46
N SER A 46 32.01 -3.63 -10.71
CA SER A 46 33.02 -2.87 -11.45
C SER A 46 32.59 -2.59 -12.89
N ASP A 47 32.04 -3.58 -13.59
CA ASP A 47 31.52 -3.43 -14.95
C ASP A 47 30.37 -2.44 -15.00
N ALA A 48 29.42 -2.51 -14.07
CA ALA A 48 28.31 -1.56 -13.97
C ALA A 48 28.80 -0.13 -13.72
N LYS A 49 29.81 0.05 -12.86
CA LYS A 49 30.46 1.36 -12.62
C LYS A 49 31.16 1.91 -13.86
N ASN A 50 31.95 1.06 -14.53
CA ASN A 50 32.71 1.47 -15.71
C ASN A 50 31.77 1.85 -16.85
N GLN A 51 30.75 1.06 -17.11
CA GLN A 51 29.74 1.37 -18.12
C GLN A 51 28.94 2.63 -17.79
N ALA A 52 28.58 2.84 -16.51
CA ALA A 52 27.86 4.04 -16.11
C ALA A 52 28.69 5.33 -16.27
N ARG A 53 30.01 5.26 -16.06
CA ARG A 53 30.94 6.40 -16.27
C ARG A 53 31.03 6.87 -17.71
N SER A 54 30.79 5.99 -18.67
CA SER A 54 30.82 6.34 -20.10
C SER A 54 29.55 7.04 -20.58
N ILE A 55 28.52 7.13 -19.70
CA ILE A 55 27.22 7.73 -20.02
C ILE A 55 27.15 9.10 -19.35
N THR A 56 27.28 10.16 -20.17
CA THR A 56 27.34 11.55 -19.69
C THR A 56 26.02 12.32 -19.85
N ASP A 57 25.11 11.78 -20.67
CA ASP A 57 23.88 12.45 -21.04
C ASP A 57 22.70 11.77 -20.31
N VAL A 58 22.55 12.11 -19.03
CA VAL A 58 21.40 11.68 -18.21
C VAL A 58 20.69 12.94 -17.73
N ALA A 59 19.41 13.05 -18.05
CA ALA A 59 18.61 14.17 -17.56
C ALA A 59 18.58 14.20 -16.02
N PRO A 60 18.57 15.37 -15.40
CA PRO A 60 18.41 15.50 -13.97
C PRO A 60 17.08 14.87 -13.54
N ILE A 61 17.09 14.21 -12.38
CA ILE A 61 15.86 13.65 -11.79
C ILE A 61 14.95 14.83 -11.42
N ASP A 62 13.68 14.72 -11.79
CA ASP A 62 12.66 15.66 -11.35
C ASP A 62 12.59 15.65 -9.81
N PRO A 63 12.78 16.81 -9.15
CA PRO A 63 12.74 16.89 -7.70
C PRO A 63 11.44 16.37 -7.07
N GLU A 64 10.30 16.51 -7.75
CA GLU A 64 9.01 16.01 -7.29
C GLU A 64 8.98 14.47 -7.34
N GLN A 65 9.42 13.85 -8.44
CA GLN A 65 9.53 12.39 -8.55
C GLN A 65 10.54 11.82 -7.55
N GLU A 66 11.62 12.50 -7.26
CA GLU A 66 12.59 12.10 -6.24
C GLU A 66 11.96 12.13 -4.85
N LEU A 67 11.16 13.15 -4.53
CA LEU A 67 10.45 13.28 -3.27
C LEU A 67 9.42 12.15 -3.09
N ASP A 68 8.63 11.87 -4.12
CA ASP A 68 7.65 10.77 -4.12
C ASP A 68 8.31 9.42 -3.90
N PHE A 69 9.42 9.17 -4.59
CA PHE A 69 10.20 7.95 -4.39
C PHE A 69 10.75 7.84 -2.96
N GLN A 70 11.29 8.92 -2.41
CA GLN A 70 11.80 8.93 -1.04
C GLN A 70 10.69 8.66 -0.02
N ILE A 71 9.51 9.25 -0.19
CA ILE A 71 8.34 9.02 0.65
C ILE A 71 7.87 7.57 0.55
N ALA A 72 7.75 7.02 -0.66
CA ALA A 72 7.37 5.62 -0.87
C ALA A 72 8.35 4.66 -0.19
N ARG A 73 9.66 4.92 -0.31
CA ARG A 73 10.72 4.16 0.37
C ARG A 73 10.59 4.24 1.89
N ILE A 74 10.33 5.44 2.43
CA ILE A 74 10.16 5.65 3.88
C ILE A 74 8.94 4.88 4.38
N ARG A 75 7.82 4.91 3.67
CA ARG A 75 6.61 4.14 4.03
C ARG A 75 6.91 2.64 4.03
N ALA A 76 7.58 2.14 3.01
CA ALA A 76 7.98 0.73 2.94
C ALA A 76 8.91 0.35 4.10
N GLU A 77 9.93 1.16 4.39
CA GLU A 77 10.84 0.93 5.53
C GLU A 77 10.09 0.90 6.85
N GLN A 78 9.21 1.88 7.08
CA GLN A 78 8.42 1.99 8.31
C GLN A 78 7.47 0.81 8.49
N ALA A 79 6.85 0.29 7.40
CA ALA A 79 5.94 -0.85 7.46
C ALA A 79 6.60 -2.12 8.05
N PHE A 80 7.91 -2.30 7.81
CA PHE A 80 8.68 -3.46 8.29
C PHE A 80 9.52 -3.16 9.54
N THR A 81 9.50 -1.91 10.05
CA THR A 81 10.28 -1.55 11.25
C THR A 81 9.56 -2.00 12.51
N VAL A 82 10.17 -2.93 13.25
CA VAL A 82 9.65 -3.44 14.53
C VAL A 82 10.03 -2.49 15.68
N ASN A 83 11.23 -1.94 15.68
CA ASN A 83 11.73 -1.04 16.74
C ASN A 83 11.36 0.42 16.39
N THR A 84 10.23 0.88 16.89
CA THR A 84 9.70 2.23 16.64
C THR A 84 10.58 3.31 17.27
N ALA A 85 11.12 3.11 18.46
CA ALA A 85 12.03 4.06 19.13
C ALA A 85 13.32 4.28 18.33
N PHE A 86 13.85 3.21 17.71
CA PHE A 86 15.01 3.33 16.83
C PHE A 86 14.64 4.15 15.56
N ALA A 87 13.46 3.92 14.99
CA ALA A 87 12.99 4.71 13.84
C ALA A 87 12.89 6.21 14.19
N VAL A 88 12.35 6.56 15.36
CA VAL A 88 12.29 7.95 15.83
C VAL A 88 13.70 8.53 15.95
N THR A 89 14.63 7.83 16.59
CA THR A 89 16.02 8.30 16.75
C THR A 89 16.68 8.53 15.38
N LYS A 90 16.53 7.59 14.45
CA LYS A 90 17.08 7.67 13.09
C LYS A 90 16.55 8.90 12.34
N PHE A 91 15.22 9.06 12.30
CA PHE A 91 14.61 10.17 11.54
C PHE A 91 14.82 11.52 12.24
N ARG A 92 14.85 11.57 13.57
CA ARG A 92 15.18 12.79 14.33
C ARG A 92 16.59 13.27 14.01
N LYS A 93 17.58 12.37 13.98
CA LYS A 93 18.94 12.70 13.53
C LYS A 93 18.92 13.21 12.09
N ALA A 94 18.23 12.53 11.19
CA ALA A 94 18.15 12.93 9.79
C ALA A 94 17.54 14.32 9.60
N VAL A 95 16.51 14.68 10.38
CA VAL A 95 15.90 16.02 10.38
C VAL A 95 16.85 17.05 10.96
N ASN A 96 17.59 16.74 12.04
CA ASN A 96 18.58 17.67 12.59
C ASN A 96 19.70 17.99 11.59
N ASP A 97 20.12 17.01 10.77
CA ASP A 97 21.11 17.22 9.71
C ASP A 97 20.59 18.09 8.55
N LYS A 98 19.28 18.01 8.23
CA LYS A 98 18.61 18.79 7.19
C LYS A 98 17.17 19.11 7.63
N PRO A 99 16.94 20.21 8.34
CA PRO A 99 15.64 20.55 8.93
C PRO A 99 14.51 20.77 7.91
N ASP A 100 14.84 21.32 6.73
CA ASP A 100 13.88 21.66 5.69
C ASP A 100 13.58 20.53 4.70
N ASP A 101 14.20 19.36 4.89
CA ASP A 101 13.98 18.19 4.02
C ASP A 101 12.61 17.57 4.28
N LEU A 102 11.72 17.68 3.31
CA LEU A 102 10.32 17.25 3.42
C LEU A 102 10.19 15.73 3.64
N ALA A 103 10.99 14.92 2.94
CA ALA A 103 10.95 13.46 3.10
C ALA A 103 11.39 13.03 4.50
N ARG A 104 12.41 13.67 5.07
CA ARG A 104 12.88 13.38 6.45
C ARG A 104 11.84 13.78 7.48
N ASN A 105 11.22 14.96 7.32
CA ASN A 105 10.12 15.40 8.19
C ASN A 105 8.91 14.47 8.09
N TYR A 106 8.58 14.00 6.89
CA TYR A 106 7.57 12.97 6.66
C TYR A 106 7.89 11.68 7.42
N GLY A 107 9.13 11.18 7.28
CA GLY A 107 9.59 9.99 7.97
C GLY A 107 9.53 10.12 9.49
N LEU A 108 9.91 11.30 10.03
CA LEU A 108 9.83 11.55 11.47
C LEU A 108 8.38 11.61 11.97
N ALA A 109 7.47 12.24 11.23
CA ALA A 109 6.06 12.29 11.59
C ALA A 109 5.45 10.88 11.73
N LEU A 110 5.70 10.00 10.75
CA LEU A 110 5.23 8.61 10.80
C LEU A 110 5.91 7.79 11.90
N ALA A 111 7.23 7.96 12.11
CA ALA A 111 7.95 7.25 13.16
C ALA A 111 7.43 7.61 14.55
N LEU A 112 7.18 8.90 14.80
CA LEU A 112 6.59 9.40 16.05
C LEU A 112 5.18 8.85 16.26
N SER A 113 4.34 8.87 15.21
CA SER A 113 2.98 8.33 15.27
C SER A 113 2.99 6.87 15.73
N ARG A 114 3.79 6.04 15.06
CA ARG A 114 3.91 4.61 15.39
C ARG A 114 4.58 4.34 16.75
N ASN A 115 5.37 5.28 17.26
CA ASN A 115 5.96 5.18 18.59
C ASN A 115 5.02 5.62 19.71
N GLY A 116 3.85 6.20 19.38
CA GLY A 116 2.89 6.74 20.35
C GLY A 116 3.15 8.22 20.73
N ASP A 117 4.13 8.88 20.14
CA ASP A 117 4.44 10.30 20.37
C ASP A 117 3.48 11.20 19.58
N HIS A 118 2.17 10.98 19.77
CA HIS A 118 1.10 11.53 18.93
C HIS A 118 1.08 13.05 18.85
N ALA A 119 1.39 13.77 19.94
CA ALA A 119 1.35 15.23 19.96
C ALA A 119 2.37 15.83 18.98
N GLU A 120 3.62 15.37 19.02
CA GLU A 120 4.67 15.81 18.10
C GLU A 120 4.39 15.34 16.67
N ALA A 121 3.91 14.10 16.50
CA ALA A 121 3.56 13.54 15.20
C ALA A 121 2.52 14.39 14.47
N VAL A 122 1.43 14.76 15.16
CA VAL A 122 0.36 15.62 14.62
C VAL A 122 0.87 16.99 14.22
N ASP A 123 1.73 17.61 15.06
CA ASP A 123 2.27 18.94 14.73
C ASP A 123 3.15 18.87 13.47
N ARG A 124 4.00 17.86 13.34
CA ARG A 124 4.85 17.68 12.15
C ARG A 124 4.06 17.37 10.90
N ALA A 125 3.10 16.44 10.97
CA ALA A 125 2.24 16.12 9.83
C ALA A 125 1.40 17.32 9.39
N ARG A 126 0.92 18.14 10.34
CA ARG A 126 0.24 19.39 10.05
C ARG A 126 1.11 20.41 9.32
N ARG A 127 2.41 20.48 9.65
CA ARG A 127 3.36 21.38 8.94
C ARG A 127 3.55 20.94 7.49
N LEU A 128 3.68 19.65 7.23
CA LEU A 128 3.75 19.09 5.88
C LEU A 128 2.48 19.40 5.09
N TYR A 129 1.31 19.17 5.68
CA TYR A 129 0.03 19.52 5.07
C TYR A 129 -0.07 21.04 4.76
N ARG A 130 0.40 21.90 5.66
CA ARG A 130 0.39 23.37 5.40
C ARG A 130 1.38 23.80 4.34
N HIS A 131 2.46 23.05 4.14
CA HIS A 131 3.43 23.32 3.07
C HIS A 131 2.81 23.13 1.69
N ASP A 132 2.03 22.06 1.51
CA ASP A 132 1.23 21.82 0.30
C ASP A 132 -0.11 21.15 0.67
N PRO A 133 -1.17 21.95 0.84
CA PRO A 133 -2.49 21.45 1.18
C PRO A 133 -3.18 20.67 0.05
N ALA A 134 -2.68 20.75 -1.20
CA ALA A 134 -3.20 20.02 -2.34
C ALA A 134 -2.54 18.63 -2.49
N SER A 135 -1.40 18.39 -1.85
CA SER A 135 -0.72 17.11 -1.93
C SER A 135 -1.50 16.00 -1.26
N VAL A 136 -1.98 15.03 -2.05
CA VAL A 136 -2.64 13.82 -1.54
C VAL A 136 -1.72 13.04 -0.58
N LEU A 137 -0.41 13.10 -0.78
CA LEU A 137 0.58 12.46 0.11
C LEU A 137 0.56 13.08 1.52
N TYR A 138 0.56 14.42 1.60
CA TYR A 138 0.57 15.09 2.90
C TYR A 138 -0.79 15.08 3.59
N ILE A 139 -1.88 15.16 2.81
CA ILE A 139 -3.24 14.95 3.33
C ILE A 139 -3.33 13.55 3.95
N SER A 140 -2.90 12.51 3.22
CA SER A 140 -2.92 11.13 3.70
C SER A 140 -2.08 10.93 4.95
N ALA A 141 -0.87 11.50 4.99
CA ALA A 141 0.01 11.39 6.16
C ALA A 141 -0.59 12.08 7.39
N TYR A 142 -1.17 13.28 7.20
CA TYR A 142 -1.79 14.01 8.31
C TYR A 142 -3.04 13.30 8.82
N ALA A 143 -3.88 12.80 7.92
CA ALA A 143 -5.06 12.01 8.29
C ALA A 143 -4.68 10.71 9.03
N ASP A 144 -3.69 9.97 8.54
CA ASP A 144 -3.18 8.74 9.16
C ASP A 144 -2.71 8.99 10.60
N VAL A 145 -1.89 10.05 10.78
CA VAL A 145 -1.41 10.46 12.11
C VAL A 145 -2.55 10.92 13.03
N LEU A 146 -3.58 11.59 12.49
CA LEU A 146 -4.77 11.98 13.27
C LEU A 146 -5.56 10.75 13.73
N ILE A 147 -5.72 9.74 12.85
CA ILE A 147 -6.41 8.48 13.17
C ILE A 147 -5.68 7.74 14.28
N GLU A 148 -4.37 7.58 14.17
CA GLU A 148 -3.52 6.94 15.19
C GLU A 148 -3.53 7.69 16.52
N ALA A 149 -3.67 9.03 16.48
CA ALA A 149 -3.81 9.88 17.66
C ALA A 149 -5.23 9.88 18.28
N GLY A 150 -6.19 9.13 17.73
CA GLY A 150 -7.58 9.11 18.16
C GLY A 150 -8.37 10.37 17.85
N ARG A 151 -7.83 11.26 16.98
CA ARG A 151 -8.49 12.52 16.58
C ARG A 151 -9.40 12.30 15.37
N LEU A 152 -10.37 11.40 15.52
CA LEU A 152 -11.14 10.86 14.41
C LEU A 152 -11.99 11.92 13.70
N ASP A 153 -12.62 12.84 14.42
CA ASP A 153 -13.41 13.93 13.81
C ASP A 153 -12.54 14.81 12.91
N GLN A 154 -11.34 15.20 13.38
CA GLN A 154 -10.41 16.01 12.57
C GLN A 154 -9.93 15.25 11.32
N ALA A 155 -9.70 13.94 11.41
CA ALA A 155 -9.33 13.12 10.28
C ALA A 155 -10.46 13.03 9.25
N LYS A 156 -11.70 12.82 9.70
CA LYS A 156 -12.88 12.76 8.82
C LYS A 156 -13.14 14.07 8.11
N ASP A 157 -13.08 15.20 8.82
CA ASP A 157 -13.27 16.53 8.23
C ASP A 157 -12.22 16.79 7.15
N LEU A 158 -10.94 16.52 7.46
CA LEU A 158 -9.85 16.66 6.50
C LEU A 158 -10.06 15.78 5.26
N LEU A 159 -10.37 14.48 5.46
CA LEU A 159 -10.53 13.52 4.39
C LEU A 159 -11.78 13.79 3.55
N SER A 160 -12.91 14.11 4.18
CA SER A 160 -14.15 14.44 3.48
C SER A 160 -13.99 15.72 2.64
N GLY A 161 -13.33 16.73 3.20
CA GLY A 161 -12.99 17.95 2.45
C GLY A 161 -12.07 17.66 1.25
N ALA A 162 -11.05 16.85 1.42
CA ALA A 162 -10.14 16.49 0.35
C ALA A 162 -10.83 15.65 -0.75
N LEU A 163 -11.72 14.75 -0.38
CA LEU A 163 -12.47 13.91 -1.34
C LEU A 163 -13.45 14.70 -2.23
N LEU A 164 -13.81 15.94 -1.87
CA LEU A 164 -14.55 16.83 -2.78
C LEU A 164 -13.71 17.21 -4.01
N TYR A 165 -12.39 17.33 -3.85
CA TYR A 165 -11.45 17.67 -4.93
C TYR A 165 -10.84 16.45 -5.59
N TYR A 166 -10.73 15.34 -4.85
CA TYR A 166 -10.13 14.08 -5.29
C TYR A 166 -11.09 12.90 -5.09
N PRO A 167 -12.28 12.88 -5.72
CA PRO A 167 -13.37 11.93 -5.43
C PRO A 167 -12.97 10.46 -5.63
N ASP A 168 -12.04 10.18 -6.55
CA ASP A 168 -11.57 8.84 -6.86
C ASP A 168 -10.25 8.47 -6.17
N SER A 169 -9.83 9.27 -5.17
CA SER A 169 -8.58 9.01 -4.46
C SER A 169 -8.70 7.79 -3.56
N TYR A 170 -8.09 6.69 -4.01
CA TYR A 170 -8.02 5.44 -3.26
C TYR A 170 -7.44 5.61 -1.84
N PRO A 171 -6.24 6.26 -1.64
CA PRO A 171 -5.67 6.38 -0.31
C PRO A 171 -6.54 7.20 0.65
N LEU A 172 -7.19 8.27 0.17
CA LEU A 172 -8.07 9.09 1.02
C LEU A 172 -9.34 8.32 1.41
N SER A 173 -9.94 7.59 0.46
CA SER A 173 -11.11 6.74 0.73
C SER A 173 -10.81 5.62 1.72
N MET A 174 -9.65 4.97 1.61
CA MET A 174 -9.20 3.94 2.55
C MET A 174 -9.03 4.49 3.97
N LEU A 175 -8.42 5.67 4.11
CA LEU A 175 -8.24 6.32 5.42
C LEU A 175 -9.57 6.78 6.01
N LEU A 176 -10.51 7.30 5.20
CA LEU A 176 -11.84 7.67 5.67
C LEU A 176 -12.60 6.43 6.18
N ALA A 177 -12.56 5.33 5.43
CA ALA A 177 -13.17 4.08 5.88
C ALA A 177 -12.53 3.57 7.19
N GLN A 178 -11.21 3.69 7.36
CA GLN A 178 -10.51 3.34 8.60
C GLN A 178 -10.96 4.22 9.78
N ALA A 179 -11.07 5.54 9.58
CA ALA A 179 -11.57 6.44 10.62
C ALA A 179 -13.00 6.08 11.06
N LEU A 180 -13.87 5.75 10.09
CA LEU A 180 -15.24 5.31 10.36
C LEU A 180 -15.31 3.96 11.10
N ILE A 181 -14.42 3.02 10.77
CA ILE A 181 -14.29 1.74 11.49
C ILE A 181 -13.92 2.00 12.96
N ASN A 182 -12.96 2.90 13.21
CA ASN A 182 -12.53 3.24 14.57
C ASN A 182 -13.63 3.94 15.38
N GLU A 183 -14.64 4.51 14.72
CA GLU A 183 -15.85 5.06 15.35
C GLU A 183 -17.02 4.05 15.39
N GLU A 184 -16.79 2.80 15.01
CA GLU A 184 -17.82 1.77 14.92
C GLU A 184 -18.97 2.10 13.92
N ARG A 185 -18.73 3.04 12.98
CA ARG A 185 -19.65 3.42 11.90
C ARG A 185 -19.52 2.47 10.71
N PHE A 186 -19.68 1.19 10.98
CA PHE A 186 -19.38 0.11 10.03
C PHE A 186 -20.19 0.18 8.74
N GLY A 187 -21.45 0.62 8.80
CA GLY A 187 -22.31 0.77 7.62
C GLY A 187 -21.76 1.80 6.60
N GLU A 188 -21.21 2.91 7.11
CA GLU A 188 -20.63 3.95 6.27
C GLU A 188 -19.27 3.52 5.70
N ALA A 189 -18.43 2.89 6.51
CA ALA A 189 -17.19 2.29 6.02
C ALA A 189 -17.45 1.24 4.93
N ASN A 190 -18.45 0.39 5.14
CA ASN A 190 -18.90 -0.61 4.16
C ASN A 190 -19.32 0.04 2.84
N ALA A 191 -20.06 1.16 2.87
CA ALA A 191 -20.46 1.88 1.66
C ALA A 191 -19.25 2.37 0.85
N ILE A 192 -18.20 2.84 1.53
CA ILE A 192 -16.93 3.25 0.88
C ILE A 192 -16.27 2.04 0.21
N TYR A 193 -16.13 0.91 0.91
CA TYR A 193 -15.51 -0.29 0.33
C TYR A 193 -16.34 -0.87 -0.81
N LYS A 194 -17.67 -0.75 -0.79
CA LYS A 194 -18.54 -1.09 -1.93
C LYS A 194 -18.26 -0.23 -3.16
N GLN A 195 -18.03 1.05 -2.97
CA GLN A 195 -17.64 1.93 -4.07
C GLN A 195 -16.25 1.56 -4.61
N LEU A 196 -15.29 1.39 -3.72
CA LEU A 196 -13.93 1.00 -4.09
C LEU A 196 -13.88 -0.35 -4.81
N SER A 197 -14.69 -1.34 -4.44
CA SER A 197 -14.73 -2.64 -5.12
C SER A 197 -15.21 -2.55 -6.57
N LYS A 198 -16.05 -1.56 -6.91
CA LYS A 198 -16.48 -1.29 -8.29
C LYS A 198 -15.37 -0.58 -9.09
N GLN A 199 -14.65 0.35 -8.47
CA GLN A 199 -13.55 1.10 -9.11
C GLN A 199 -12.29 0.24 -9.27
N ARG A 200 -12.05 -0.69 -8.35
CA ARG A 200 -10.85 -1.53 -8.27
C ARG A 200 -11.22 -3.03 -8.11
N PRO A 201 -11.88 -3.62 -9.12
CA PRO A 201 -12.44 -4.97 -9.00
C PRO A 201 -11.39 -6.07 -8.80
N HIS A 202 -10.12 -5.81 -9.08
CA HIS A 202 -9.01 -6.75 -8.91
C HIS A 202 -8.17 -6.50 -7.64
N ASP A 203 -8.56 -5.55 -6.80
CA ASP A 203 -7.85 -5.24 -5.57
C ASP A 203 -8.31 -6.16 -4.43
N THR A 204 -7.49 -7.15 -4.10
CA THR A 204 -7.81 -8.14 -3.05
C THR A 204 -8.00 -7.52 -1.67
N LEU A 205 -7.27 -6.41 -1.36
CA LEU A 205 -7.41 -5.73 -0.08
C LEU A 205 -8.80 -5.09 0.05
N VAL A 206 -9.30 -4.49 -1.01
CA VAL A 206 -10.66 -3.90 -1.01
C VAL A 206 -11.72 -4.95 -0.73
N TRP A 207 -11.65 -6.12 -1.37
CA TRP A 207 -12.59 -7.21 -1.14
C TRP A 207 -12.48 -7.80 0.25
N PHE A 208 -11.26 -7.90 0.79
CA PHE A 208 -11.05 -8.32 2.18
C PHE A 208 -11.72 -7.35 3.15
N GLN A 209 -11.45 -6.05 3.02
CA GLN A 209 -12.02 -5.01 3.89
C GLN A 209 -13.54 -4.90 3.74
N LEU A 210 -14.07 -5.08 2.52
CA LEU A 210 -15.52 -5.14 2.30
C LEU A 210 -16.15 -6.32 3.07
N ALA A 211 -15.53 -7.48 3.06
CA ALA A 211 -16.02 -8.64 3.81
C ALA A 211 -16.03 -8.38 5.31
N GLU A 212 -14.94 -7.82 5.87
CA GLU A 212 -14.83 -7.52 7.29
C GLU A 212 -15.86 -6.47 7.71
N THR A 213 -15.97 -5.36 6.98
CA THR A 213 -16.95 -4.31 7.31
C THR A 213 -18.39 -4.75 7.11
N SER A 214 -18.66 -5.64 6.14
CA SER A 214 -20.00 -6.26 6.00
C SER A 214 -20.35 -7.11 7.20
N GLY A 215 -19.38 -7.86 7.75
CA GLY A 215 -19.57 -8.64 8.97
C GLY A 215 -19.89 -7.78 10.18
N LEU A 216 -19.11 -6.71 10.39
CA LEU A 216 -19.33 -5.75 11.47
C LEU A 216 -20.68 -5.02 11.33
N ALA A 217 -21.13 -4.78 10.09
CA ALA A 217 -22.44 -4.20 9.80
C ALA A 217 -23.61 -5.21 9.84
N GLY A 218 -23.35 -6.49 10.13
CA GLY A 218 -24.37 -7.54 10.23
C GLY A 218 -24.88 -8.09 8.89
N ASN A 219 -24.23 -7.76 7.77
CA ASN A 219 -24.64 -8.21 6.43
C ASN A 219 -23.94 -9.50 6.00
N VAL A 220 -24.41 -10.63 6.53
CA VAL A 220 -23.80 -11.95 6.32
C VAL A 220 -23.74 -12.35 4.82
N THR A 221 -24.76 -12.03 4.05
CA THR A 221 -24.77 -12.32 2.61
C THR A 221 -23.61 -11.62 1.91
N GLU A 222 -23.41 -10.34 2.20
CA GLU A 222 -22.32 -9.55 1.59
C GLU A 222 -20.94 -10.02 2.03
N VAL A 223 -20.78 -10.47 3.30
CA VAL A 223 -19.54 -11.14 3.75
C VAL A 223 -19.16 -12.26 2.78
N HIS A 224 -20.12 -13.14 2.48
CA HIS A 224 -19.83 -14.28 1.60
C HIS A 224 -19.57 -13.86 0.16
N LEU A 225 -20.28 -12.85 -0.35
CA LEU A 225 -20.02 -12.32 -1.69
C LEU A 225 -18.63 -11.72 -1.81
N ALA A 226 -18.25 -10.86 -0.86
CA ALA A 226 -16.92 -10.22 -0.86
C ALA A 226 -15.79 -11.24 -0.65
N ARG A 227 -15.97 -12.23 0.25
CA ARG A 227 -15.00 -13.32 0.43
C ARG A 227 -14.86 -14.21 -0.81
N ALA A 228 -15.93 -14.42 -1.56
CA ALA A 228 -15.87 -15.16 -2.81
C ALA A 228 -14.93 -14.47 -3.81
N GLU A 229 -15.08 -13.16 -4.02
CA GLU A 229 -14.20 -12.40 -4.92
C GLU A 229 -12.75 -12.36 -4.37
N TYR A 230 -12.58 -12.15 -3.08
CA TYR A 230 -11.25 -12.22 -2.44
C TYR A 230 -10.54 -13.55 -2.72
N PHE A 231 -11.23 -14.68 -2.51
CA PHE A 231 -10.64 -16.00 -2.74
C PHE A 231 -10.41 -16.29 -4.23
N TYR A 232 -11.30 -15.85 -5.10
CA TYR A 232 -11.15 -15.98 -6.54
C TYR A 232 -9.89 -15.25 -7.04
N LEU A 233 -9.72 -14.01 -6.65
CA LEU A 233 -8.56 -13.18 -7.02
C LEU A 233 -7.23 -13.73 -6.47
N ASN A 234 -7.28 -14.46 -5.37
CA ASN A 234 -6.11 -15.15 -4.80
C ASN A 234 -5.92 -16.58 -5.36
N GLY A 235 -6.63 -16.96 -6.43
CA GLY A 235 -6.49 -18.28 -7.06
C GLY A 235 -7.12 -19.44 -6.29
N ALA A 236 -7.83 -19.16 -5.19
CA ALA A 236 -8.48 -20.19 -4.36
C ALA A 236 -9.94 -20.45 -4.82
N SER A 237 -10.12 -20.80 -6.10
CA SER A 237 -11.44 -20.91 -6.76
C SER A 237 -12.41 -21.87 -6.03
N HIS A 238 -11.94 -22.94 -5.41
CA HIS A 238 -12.79 -23.84 -4.62
C HIS A 238 -13.39 -23.13 -3.39
N ARG A 239 -12.59 -22.30 -2.70
CA ARG A 239 -13.08 -21.50 -1.57
C ARG A 239 -14.05 -20.43 -2.04
N ALA A 240 -13.79 -19.81 -3.20
CA ALA A 240 -14.72 -18.86 -3.80
C ALA A 240 -16.09 -19.50 -4.06
N ILE A 241 -16.15 -20.70 -4.66
CA ILE A 241 -17.38 -21.47 -4.86
C ILE A 241 -18.08 -21.74 -3.52
N GLN A 242 -17.37 -22.17 -2.50
CA GLN A 242 -17.95 -22.43 -1.18
C GLN A 242 -18.66 -21.19 -0.61
N HIS A 243 -18.03 -20.01 -0.71
CA HIS A 243 -18.64 -18.77 -0.24
C HIS A 243 -19.85 -18.35 -1.11
N LEU A 244 -19.79 -18.55 -2.41
CA LEU A 244 -20.97 -18.34 -3.28
C LEU A 244 -22.14 -19.27 -2.93
N GLU A 245 -21.88 -20.53 -2.60
CA GLU A 245 -22.90 -21.48 -2.13
C GLU A 245 -23.54 -21.00 -0.80
N TYR A 246 -22.75 -20.52 0.15
CA TYR A 246 -23.26 -19.94 1.39
C TYR A 246 -24.16 -18.73 1.11
N ALA A 247 -23.70 -17.77 0.27
CA ALA A 247 -24.49 -16.62 -0.10
C ALA A 247 -25.80 -17.02 -0.81
N LYS A 248 -25.73 -18.01 -1.73
CA LYS A 248 -26.89 -18.54 -2.45
C LYS A 248 -27.94 -19.13 -1.51
N ASN A 249 -27.51 -19.89 -0.50
CA ASN A 249 -28.41 -20.47 0.49
C ASN A 249 -29.11 -19.40 1.36
N LEU A 250 -28.40 -18.33 1.70
CA LEU A 250 -28.95 -17.20 2.47
C LEU A 250 -30.04 -16.44 1.71
N VAL A 251 -29.98 -16.40 0.38
CA VAL A 251 -30.97 -15.66 -0.45
C VAL A 251 -32.04 -16.53 -1.09
N ALA A 252 -32.01 -17.85 -0.86
CA ALA A 252 -32.90 -18.82 -1.50
C ALA A 252 -34.41 -18.56 -1.33
N GLY A 253 -34.81 -17.93 -0.19
CA GLY A 253 -36.20 -17.64 0.12
C GLY A 253 -36.70 -16.23 -0.26
N GLY A 254 -35.82 -15.33 -0.79
CA GLY A 254 -36.16 -13.93 -0.95
C GLY A 254 -35.79 -13.31 -2.30
N ASN A 255 -34.51 -13.35 -2.66
CA ASN A 255 -33.99 -12.67 -3.87
C ASN A 255 -33.68 -13.65 -5.00
N GLN A 256 -34.71 -14.01 -5.79
CA GLN A 256 -34.58 -14.96 -6.90
C GLN A 256 -33.55 -14.50 -7.96
N GLN A 257 -33.47 -13.21 -8.23
CA GLN A 257 -32.53 -12.68 -9.22
C GLN A 257 -31.09 -12.87 -8.78
N LEU A 258 -30.78 -12.55 -7.52
CA LEU A 258 -29.44 -12.77 -6.96
C LEU A 258 -29.12 -14.26 -6.87
N HIS A 259 -30.09 -15.09 -6.46
CA HIS A 259 -29.92 -16.55 -6.42
C HIS A 259 -29.54 -17.12 -7.80
N ALA A 260 -30.20 -16.68 -8.87
CA ALA A 260 -29.90 -17.11 -10.24
C ALA A 260 -28.48 -16.64 -10.67
N LYS A 261 -28.10 -15.39 -10.40
CA LYS A 261 -26.75 -14.86 -10.68
C LYS A 261 -25.66 -15.68 -9.96
N LEU A 262 -25.88 -16.01 -8.69
CA LEU A 262 -24.91 -16.80 -7.92
C LEU A 262 -24.80 -18.23 -8.46
N THR A 263 -25.90 -18.83 -8.86
CA THR A 263 -25.90 -20.16 -9.49
C THR A 263 -25.08 -20.16 -10.79
N GLN A 264 -25.27 -19.15 -11.64
CA GLN A 264 -24.49 -19.01 -12.86
C GLN A 264 -22.99 -18.82 -12.57
N ARG A 265 -22.64 -17.91 -11.66
CA ARG A 265 -21.24 -17.66 -11.29
C ARG A 265 -20.53 -18.91 -10.76
N ILE A 266 -21.23 -19.74 -9.97
CA ILE A 266 -20.71 -21.01 -9.48
C ILE A 266 -20.42 -21.97 -10.65
N GLN A 267 -21.32 -22.04 -11.62
CA GLN A 267 -21.13 -22.89 -12.81
C GLN A 267 -19.95 -22.41 -13.65
N ASP A 268 -19.81 -21.10 -13.85
CA ASP A 268 -18.71 -20.49 -14.59
C ASP A 268 -17.37 -20.87 -13.95
N LEU A 269 -17.23 -20.67 -12.63
CA LEU A 269 -16.00 -21.03 -11.90
C LEU A 269 -15.69 -22.53 -11.96
N ARG A 270 -16.70 -23.39 -11.91
CA ARG A 270 -16.51 -24.86 -12.06
C ARG A 270 -16.00 -25.20 -13.46
N THR A 271 -16.46 -24.50 -14.48
CA THR A 271 -16.00 -24.68 -15.86
C THR A 271 -14.56 -24.20 -16.03
N GLU A 272 -14.20 -23.02 -15.47
CA GLU A 272 -12.83 -22.52 -15.48
C GLU A 272 -11.85 -23.49 -14.80
N ILE A 273 -12.22 -24.06 -13.65
CA ILE A 273 -11.39 -25.05 -12.93
C ILE A 273 -11.15 -26.29 -13.81
N ARG A 274 -12.19 -26.80 -14.46
CA ARG A 274 -12.05 -27.99 -15.34
C ARG A 274 -11.12 -27.69 -16.52
N ALA A 275 -11.27 -26.52 -17.14
CA ALA A 275 -10.43 -26.10 -18.27
C ALA A 275 -8.95 -25.91 -17.88
N SER A 276 -8.65 -25.57 -16.64
CA SER A 276 -7.28 -25.40 -16.14
C SER A 276 -6.58 -26.71 -15.75
N GLN A 277 -7.34 -27.82 -15.68
CA GLN A 277 -6.82 -29.16 -15.29
C GLN A 277 -6.64 -30.11 -16.50
N GLY A 278 -7.11 -29.72 -17.67
CA GLY A 278 -6.95 -30.45 -18.92
C GLY A 278 -5.97 -29.79 -19.85
#